data_f3d0a5a7a7076afaff0523d243a33efa
#
_entry.id   f3d0a5a7a7076afaff0523d243a33efa
#
_cell.length_a   1.000
_cell.length_b   1.000
_cell.length_c   1.000
_cell.angle_alpha   90.00
_cell.angle_beta   90.00
_cell.angle_gamma   90.00
#
_symmetry.space_group_name_H-M   'P 1'
#
loop_
_entity.id
_entity.type
_entity.pdbx_description
1 polymer ?
#
loop_
_entity_poly.entity_id
_entity_poly.type
_entity_poly.pdbx_seq_one_letter_code
_entity_poly.pdbx_strand_id
1 'polypeptide(L)'
;MAPLTRRLPLLVAMTLVGGEMAAQGGPDAWRPQTVPLFGASYSPDIGLLLGVGVVHTRYGFRALPPSTQLLAEAAYATGANTYRIDVAGEFRRPLLPTILYVEMRASGLEFTRFYGVGNTTVGSQPDSAYRVRQTQLLVAPRVAIPLTSRLRFTVGPLLKYAHTPGDPGTVLATTGPYYGAGDFGQVGVRAGLELDTRDHTAAPARGVHLSMVGQGYPAVWDAVHPFGSVSAEASTYLSAGDPPSATLALRAGGAAVSGTVPFQELVYVGGGTTVRGYAEQRFAGRRGAYGNVELRLLAGRLPFGDVGIFGLADVGRVWIPAESSDRWHAAAGGGLWLAWQHRRVNTLSIAAARSPERTAIYVRIGFMF
;
A
#
# COMPACT_ATOMS: atom_id res chain seq x y z
N MET A 1 2.55 12.84 15.18
CA MET A 1 2.21 11.41 15.42
C MET A 1 1.03 11.08 14.55
N ALA A 2 1.14 10.14 13.64
CA ALA A 2 0.11 9.86 12.67
C ALA A 2 -0.81 8.73 13.11
N PRO A 3 -2.11 8.89 12.97
CA PRO A 3 -3.11 7.88 13.28
C PRO A 3 -3.03 6.64 12.36
N LEU A 4 -3.73 5.60 12.70
CA LEU A 4 -3.89 4.32 11.97
C LEU A 4 -4.17 4.47 10.47
N THR A 5 -4.78 5.57 10.06
CA THR A 5 -5.05 5.94 8.67
C THR A 5 -3.81 6.01 7.78
N ARG A 6 -2.60 5.93 8.35
CA ARG A 6 -1.31 6.01 7.61
C ARG A 6 -0.89 4.75 6.87
N ARG A 7 -1.51 3.58 7.11
CA ARG A 7 -1.02 2.31 6.56
C ARG A 7 -2.00 1.53 5.68
N LEU A 8 -3.18 2.09 5.41
CA LEU A 8 -4.16 1.47 4.53
C LEU A 8 -4.23 2.26 3.22
N PRO A 9 -3.48 1.86 2.18
CA PRO A 9 -3.43 2.62 0.93
C PRO A 9 -4.71 2.57 0.11
N LEU A 10 -5.78 1.93 0.59
CA LEU A 10 -6.98 1.68 -0.21
C LEU A 10 -8.17 2.57 0.12
N LEU A 11 -8.30 3.03 1.34
CA LEU A 11 -9.41 3.90 1.75
C LEU A 11 -8.86 5.04 2.61
N VAL A 12 -8.34 6.08 1.97
CA VAL A 12 -8.24 7.38 2.67
C VAL A 12 -9.61 8.00 2.57
N ALA A 13 -10.30 8.02 3.70
CA ALA A 13 -11.59 8.65 3.82
C ALA A 13 -11.53 10.09 3.35
N MET A 14 -12.44 10.50 2.48
CA MET A 14 -12.94 11.87 2.51
C MET A 14 -13.59 12.05 3.89
N THR A 15 -12.80 12.36 4.90
CA THR A 15 -13.32 12.82 6.19
C THR A 15 -13.88 14.22 5.98
N LEU A 16 -15.10 14.26 5.50
CA LEU A 16 -15.93 15.44 5.50
C LEU A 16 -16.27 15.81 6.93
N VAL A 17 -15.58 16.13 7.84
CA VAL A 17 -15.91 16.53 9.23
C VAL A 17 -15.44 15.53 10.30
N GLY A 18 -14.38 15.81 10.99
CA GLY A 18 -14.08 15.13 12.25
C GLY A 18 -12.76 15.52 12.91
N GLY A 19 -11.79 16.02 12.16
CA GLY A 19 -10.46 16.33 12.72
C GLY A 19 -10.35 17.68 13.43
N GLU A 20 -11.30 18.57 13.30
CA GLU A 20 -11.22 19.94 13.84
C GLU A 20 -11.85 20.13 15.23
N MET A 21 -12.75 19.24 15.64
CA MET A 21 -13.41 19.42 16.95
C MET A 21 -12.46 19.19 18.15
N ALA A 22 -11.44 18.36 17.99
CA ALA A 22 -10.48 18.14 19.07
C ALA A 22 -9.52 19.34 19.31
N ALA A 23 -9.34 20.20 18.30
CA ALA A 23 -8.50 21.39 18.42
C ALA A 23 -9.20 22.58 19.10
N GLN A 24 -10.52 22.53 19.25
CA GLN A 24 -11.32 23.65 19.81
C GLN A 24 -11.52 23.61 21.33
N GLY A 25 -10.92 22.63 22.04
CA GLY A 25 -10.80 22.66 23.50
C GLY A 25 -12.09 22.62 24.32
N GLY A 26 -13.24 22.33 23.73
CA GLY A 26 -14.51 22.17 24.47
C GLY A 26 -14.59 20.84 25.24
N PRO A 27 -15.50 20.71 26.23
CA PRO A 27 -15.66 19.48 27.01
C PRO A 27 -16.01 18.26 26.17
N ASP A 28 -16.58 18.43 24.99
CA ASP A 28 -16.92 17.35 24.05
C ASP A 28 -15.76 16.87 23.17
N ALA A 29 -14.66 17.61 23.14
CA ALA A 29 -13.46 17.26 22.36
C ALA A 29 -12.81 15.93 22.80
N TRP A 30 -13.05 15.49 24.03
CA TRP A 30 -12.46 14.30 24.65
C TRP A 30 -13.40 13.09 24.71
N ARG A 31 -14.65 13.26 24.26
CA ARG A 31 -15.60 12.15 24.20
C ARG A 31 -15.21 11.15 23.14
N PRO A 32 -15.54 9.86 23.31
CA PRO A 32 -15.40 8.87 22.26
C PRO A 32 -16.15 9.33 20.99
N GLN A 33 -15.52 9.21 19.85
CA GLN A 33 -16.07 9.62 18.56
C GLN A 33 -16.08 8.44 17.60
N THR A 34 -17.15 8.31 16.85
CA THR A 34 -17.28 7.33 15.76
C THR A 34 -17.58 8.08 14.48
N VAL A 35 -16.70 7.93 13.47
CA VAL A 35 -16.77 8.63 12.20
C VAL A 35 -16.91 7.62 11.08
N PRO A 36 -17.96 7.71 10.24
CA PRO A 36 -18.07 6.88 9.05
C PRO A 36 -17.03 7.31 8.00
N LEU A 37 -16.56 6.33 7.22
CA LEU A 37 -15.62 6.50 6.14
C LEU A 37 -16.23 6.01 4.84
N PHE A 38 -15.99 6.75 3.77
CA PHE A 38 -16.38 6.36 2.42
C PHE A 38 -15.20 6.59 1.49
N GLY A 39 -15.00 5.72 0.52
CA GLY A 39 -13.90 5.87 -0.41
C GLY A 39 -14.19 5.21 -1.74
N ALA A 40 -13.60 5.78 -2.79
CA ALA A 40 -13.60 5.19 -4.12
C ALA A 40 -12.23 5.41 -4.76
N SER A 41 -11.77 4.42 -5.50
CA SER A 41 -10.58 4.53 -6.33
C SER A 41 -10.74 3.67 -7.58
N TYR A 42 -9.90 3.89 -8.58
CA TYR A 42 -9.91 3.13 -9.81
C TYR A 42 -8.50 2.76 -10.22
N SER A 43 -8.33 1.50 -10.62
CA SER A 43 -7.16 1.04 -11.37
C SER A 43 -7.59 0.04 -12.45
N PRO A 44 -6.84 -0.09 -13.54
CA PRO A 44 -7.23 -0.99 -14.64
C PRO A 44 -7.32 -2.46 -14.24
N ASP A 45 -6.58 -2.87 -13.23
CA ASP A 45 -6.45 -4.27 -12.83
C ASP A 45 -7.56 -4.76 -11.91
N ILE A 46 -8.10 -3.87 -11.08
CA ILE A 46 -9.17 -4.21 -10.14
C ILE A 46 -10.49 -3.50 -10.45
N GLY A 47 -10.49 -2.57 -11.42
CA GLY A 47 -11.65 -1.76 -11.75
C GLY A 47 -11.94 -0.68 -10.70
N LEU A 48 -13.20 -0.35 -10.51
CA LEU A 48 -13.66 0.56 -9.48
C LEU A 48 -13.66 -0.17 -8.13
N LEU A 49 -12.93 0.39 -7.16
CA LEU A 49 -12.96 -0.04 -5.77
C LEU A 49 -13.85 0.90 -4.99
N LEU A 50 -14.92 0.38 -4.42
CA LEU A 50 -15.84 1.12 -3.55
C LEU A 50 -15.68 0.59 -2.13
N GLY A 51 -15.58 1.48 -1.17
CA GLY A 51 -15.39 1.12 0.21
C GLY A 51 -16.17 1.96 1.19
N VAL A 52 -16.52 1.34 2.28
CA VAL A 52 -17.16 1.93 3.45
C VAL A 52 -16.42 1.49 4.71
N GLY A 53 -16.44 2.30 5.73
CA GLY A 53 -15.79 1.95 6.98
C GLY A 53 -16.24 2.84 8.13
N VAL A 54 -15.63 2.60 9.28
CA VAL A 54 -15.86 3.36 10.50
C VAL A 54 -14.56 3.46 11.29
N VAL A 55 -14.26 4.65 11.80
CA VAL A 55 -13.20 4.87 12.79
C VAL A 55 -13.84 5.21 14.12
N HIS A 56 -13.53 4.44 15.16
CA HIS A 56 -13.87 4.73 16.53
C HIS A 56 -12.62 5.21 17.28
N THR A 57 -12.68 6.40 17.86
CA THR A 57 -11.57 7.01 18.58
C THR A 57 -11.96 7.27 20.03
N ARG A 58 -11.11 6.81 20.96
CA ARG A 58 -11.26 7.07 22.41
C ARG A 58 -10.00 7.76 22.92
N TYR A 59 -10.21 8.85 23.65
CA TYR A 59 -9.13 9.62 24.25
C TYR A 59 -8.85 9.15 25.68
N GLY A 60 -7.62 9.31 26.14
CA GLY A 60 -7.27 9.29 27.55
C GLY A 60 -7.72 10.60 28.22
N PHE A 61 -7.50 10.71 29.53
CA PHE A 61 -7.85 11.93 30.25
C PHE A 61 -7.05 13.12 29.70
N ARG A 62 -7.72 13.97 28.91
CA ARG A 62 -7.17 15.19 28.27
C ARG A 62 -5.82 14.97 27.57
N ALA A 63 -5.64 13.78 26.95
CA ALA A 63 -4.37 13.38 26.35
C ALA A 63 -4.49 13.16 24.85
N LEU A 64 -3.52 13.71 24.11
CA LEU A 64 -3.25 13.42 22.72
C LEU A 64 -1.91 12.69 22.59
N PRO A 65 -1.77 11.74 21.68
CA PRO A 65 -2.79 11.21 20.77
C PRO A 65 -3.82 10.31 21.48
N PRO A 66 -4.90 9.88 20.80
CA PRO A 66 -5.93 9.01 21.37
C PRO A 66 -5.35 7.75 22.02
N SER A 67 -5.97 7.30 23.12
CA SER A 67 -5.58 6.07 23.82
C SER A 67 -5.96 4.82 23.03
N THR A 68 -7.07 4.87 22.29
CA THR A 68 -7.54 3.78 21.44
C THR A 68 -8.08 4.34 20.14
N GLN A 69 -7.72 3.69 19.03
CA GLN A 69 -8.31 3.95 17.73
C GLN A 69 -8.60 2.61 17.07
N LEU A 70 -9.85 2.40 16.68
CA LEU A 70 -10.32 1.20 15.97
C LEU A 70 -10.80 1.62 14.59
N LEU A 71 -10.38 0.88 13.59
CA LEU A 71 -10.81 1.03 12.20
C LEU A 71 -11.44 -0.30 11.76
N ALA A 72 -12.61 -0.25 11.16
CA ALA A 72 -13.18 -1.35 10.41
C ALA A 72 -13.61 -0.82 9.05
N GLU A 73 -13.20 -1.49 7.98
CA GLU A 73 -13.56 -1.11 6.62
C GLU A 73 -13.78 -2.33 5.74
N ALA A 74 -14.66 -2.18 4.76
CA ALA A 74 -14.95 -3.15 3.74
C ALA A 74 -14.95 -2.47 2.37
N ALA A 75 -14.38 -3.12 1.36
CA ALA A 75 -14.32 -2.62 0.01
C ALA A 75 -14.64 -3.73 -1.00
N TYR A 76 -15.22 -3.35 -2.13
CA TYR A 76 -15.51 -4.25 -3.24
C TYR A 76 -14.89 -3.71 -4.53
N ALA A 77 -14.19 -4.58 -5.26
CA ALA A 77 -13.53 -4.28 -6.53
C ALA A 77 -14.32 -4.87 -7.71
N THR A 78 -14.85 -4.01 -8.57
CA THR A 78 -15.78 -4.40 -9.63
C THR A 78 -15.08 -5.18 -10.76
N GLY A 79 -13.85 -4.83 -11.12
CA GLY A 79 -13.10 -5.49 -12.19
C GLY A 79 -12.48 -6.84 -11.76
N ALA A 80 -12.04 -6.93 -10.51
CA ALA A 80 -11.51 -8.16 -9.94
C ALA A 80 -12.64 -9.06 -9.40
N ASN A 81 -13.86 -8.54 -9.25
CA ASN A 81 -15.03 -9.21 -8.69
C ASN A 81 -14.74 -9.85 -7.33
N THR A 82 -14.14 -9.08 -6.44
CA THR A 82 -13.73 -9.56 -5.12
C THR A 82 -13.77 -8.45 -4.08
N TYR A 83 -13.57 -8.82 -2.82
CA TYR A 83 -13.70 -7.93 -1.69
C TYR A 83 -12.41 -7.84 -0.87
N ARG A 84 -12.38 -6.85 0.01
CA ARG A 84 -11.41 -6.71 1.07
C ARG A 84 -12.10 -6.20 2.33
N ILE A 85 -11.77 -6.81 3.46
CA ILE A 85 -12.23 -6.41 4.79
C ILE A 85 -10.99 -6.23 5.64
N ASP A 86 -10.85 -5.07 6.25
CA ASP A 86 -9.77 -4.73 7.18
C ASP A 86 -10.35 -4.33 8.55
N VAL A 87 -9.76 -4.88 9.60
CA VAL A 87 -10.00 -4.46 10.97
C VAL A 87 -8.64 -4.14 11.60
N ALA A 88 -8.49 -2.93 12.09
CA ALA A 88 -7.23 -2.50 12.70
C ALA A 88 -7.49 -1.79 14.04
N GLY A 89 -6.62 -2.07 15.02
CA GLY A 89 -6.65 -1.45 16.33
C GLY A 89 -5.31 -0.84 16.69
N GLU A 90 -5.35 0.35 17.28
CA GLU A 90 -4.20 1.02 17.86
C GLU A 90 -4.50 1.31 19.33
N PHE A 91 -3.65 0.77 20.23
CA PHE A 91 -3.84 0.87 21.65
C PHE A 91 -2.60 1.48 22.31
N ARG A 92 -2.78 2.60 23.01
CA ARG A 92 -1.75 3.29 23.76
C ARG A 92 -2.04 3.24 25.24
N ARG A 93 -1.02 2.93 26.03
CA ARG A 93 -1.12 3.01 27.51
C ARG A 93 -0.48 4.32 27.97
N PRO A 94 -1.09 5.05 28.93
CA PRO A 94 -0.61 6.35 29.37
C PRO A 94 0.83 6.37 29.88
N LEU A 95 1.28 5.27 30.49
CA LEU A 95 2.60 5.18 31.15
C LEU A 95 3.66 4.44 30.32
N LEU A 96 3.30 3.91 29.13
CA LEU A 96 4.23 3.18 28.28
C LEU A 96 4.37 3.90 26.94
N PRO A 97 5.61 4.11 26.46
CA PRO A 97 5.83 4.71 25.15
C PRO A 97 5.45 3.76 24.01
N THR A 98 5.23 2.47 24.30
CA THR A 98 4.90 1.45 23.31
C THR A 98 3.45 1.52 22.86
N ILE A 99 3.21 1.17 21.62
CA ILE A 99 1.88 1.14 21.00
C ILE A 99 1.61 -0.29 20.53
N LEU A 100 0.50 -0.87 20.97
CA LEU A 100 0.03 -2.15 20.41
C LEU A 100 -0.81 -1.86 19.19
N TYR A 101 -0.45 -2.47 18.07
CA TYR A 101 -1.25 -2.54 16.85
C TYR A 101 -1.79 -3.95 16.66
N VAL A 102 -3.03 -4.06 16.25
CA VAL A 102 -3.64 -5.32 15.80
C VAL A 102 -4.16 -5.08 14.40
N GLU A 103 -3.79 -5.93 13.47
CA GLU A 103 -4.26 -5.88 12.08
C GLU A 103 -4.84 -7.24 11.69
N MET A 104 -6.05 -7.23 11.18
CA MET A 104 -6.74 -8.39 10.65
C MET A 104 -7.28 -8.05 9.28
N ARG A 105 -7.11 -8.94 8.32
CA ARG A 105 -7.55 -8.74 6.94
C ARG A 105 -8.12 -10.02 6.36
N ALA A 106 -9.21 -9.89 5.62
CA ALA A 106 -9.71 -10.90 4.69
C ALA A 106 -9.83 -10.24 3.31
N SER A 107 -9.10 -10.74 2.30
CA SER A 107 -9.00 -10.04 1.03
C SER A 107 -8.78 -10.99 -0.14
N GLY A 108 -9.49 -10.73 -1.24
CA GLY A 108 -9.19 -11.31 -2.55
C GLY A 108 -8.37 -10.37 -3.45
N LEU A 109 -7.87 -9.25 -2.91
CA LEU A 109 -7.14 -8.24 -3.69
C LEU A 109 -5.62 -8.29 -3.51
N GLU A 110 -5.12 -9.12 -2.61
CA GLU A 110 -3.68 -9.19 -2.32
C GLU A 110 -2.91 -9.83 -3.49
N PHE A 111 -3.53 -10.78 -4.18
CA PHE A 111 -2.95 -11.45 -5.32
C PHE A 111 -4.00 -11.69 -6.40
N THR A 112 -3.92 -10.95 -7.49
CA THR A 112 -4.96 -10.93 -8.52
C THR A 112 -4.48 -11.39 -9.90
N ARG A 113 -3.15 -11.41 -10.13
CA ARG A 113 -2.58 -11.74 -11.43
C ARG A 113 -1.26 -12.50 -11.29
N PHE A 114 -0.99 -13.40 -12.26
CA PHE A 114 0.26 -14.13 -12.37
C PHE A 114 0.67 -14.33 -13.82
N TYR A 115 1.86 -13.85 -14.18
CA TYR A 115 2.41 -13.90 -15.53
C TYR A 115 3.55 -14.92 -15.68
N GLY A 116 3.75 -15.79 -14.67
CA GLY A 116 4.94 -16.63 -14.55
C GLY A 116 6.06 -15.94 -13.76
N VAL A 117 7.16 -16.65 -13.57
CA VAL A 117 8.35 -16.18 -12.85
C VAL A 117 9.42 -15.75 -13.81
N GLY A 118 9.91 -14.53 -13.73
CA GLY A 118 10.96 -13.97 -14.60
C GLY A 118 10.75 -12.50 -14.92
N ASN A 119 11.81 -11.88 -15.40
CA ASN A 119 11.84 -10.48 -15.84
C ASN A 119 11.42 -10.31 -17.31
N THR A 120 11.43 -11.40 -18.08
CA THR A 120 11.11 -11.41 -19.52
C THR A 120 9.86 -12.22 -19.86
N THR A 121 9.00 -12.49 -18.86
CA THR A 121 7.75 -13.22 -19.08
C THR A 121 6.87 -12.52 -20.13
N VAL A 122 6.26 -13.32 -21.02
CA VAL A 122 5.45 -12.83 -22.14
C VAL A 122 4.02 -12.57 -21.66
N GLY A 123 3.46 -11.41 -22.02
CA GLY A 123 2.09 -11.00 -21.70
C GLY A 123 1.14 -11.04 -22.91
N SER A 124 1.30 -12.01 -23.83
CA SER A 124 0.57 -12.07 -25.11
C SER A 124 -0.74 -12.85 -25.09
N GLN A 125 -1.04 -13.54 -23.97
CA GLN A 125 -2.30 -14.28 -23.83
C GLN A 125 -3.44 -13.31 -23.43
N PRO A 126 -4.71 -13.73 -23.58
CA PRO A 126 -5.85 -12.98 -23.10
C PRO A 126 -5.74 -12.68 -21.59
N ASP A 127 -6.25 -11.54 -21.16
CA ASP A 127 -6.19 -11.05 -19.77
C ASP A 127 -6.68 -12.10 -18.75
N SER A 128 -7.70 -12.88 -19.12
CA SER A 128 -8.27 -13.95 -18.30
C SER A 128 -7.25 -15.06 -17.96
N ALA A 129 -6.27 -15.32 -18.82
CA ALA A 129 -5.25 -16.34 -18.57
C ALA A 129 -4.28 -15.96 -17.43
N TYR A 130 -4.16 -14.69 -17.12
CA TYR A 130 -3.29 -14.20 -16.05
C TYR A 130 -4.01 -13.96 -14.73
N ARG A 131 -5.34 -14.04 -14.72
CA ARG A 131 -6.12 -13.82 -13.49
C ARG A 131 -5.90 -14.93 -12.49
N VAL A 132 -5.76 -14.54 -11.23
CA VAL A 132 -5.69 -15.45 -10.09
C VAL A 132 -6.80 -15.05 -9.11
N ARG A 133 -7.62 -16.02 -8.75
CA ARG A 133 -8.60 -15.86 -7.66
C ARG A 133 -7.94 -16.41 -6.39
N GLN A 134 -7.48 -15.53 -5.53
CA GLN A 134 -6.89 -15.93 -4.26
C GLN A 134 -7.58 -15.17 -3.14
N THR A 135 -7.98 -15.86 -2.09
CA THR A 135 -8.42 -15.24 -0.85
C THR A 135 -7.34 -15.40 0.19
N GLN A 136 -6.96 -14.29 0.84
CA GLN A 136 -5.98 -14.28 1.92
C GLN A 136 -6.61 -13.84 3.23
N LEU A 137 -6.25 -14.52 4.31
CA LEU A 137 -6.50 -14.11 5.68
C LEU A 137 -5.17 -13.72 6.33
N LEU A 138 -5.15 -12.60 7.03
CA LEU A 138 -4.00 -12.06 7.73
C LEU A 138 -4.40 -11.72 9.16
N VAL A 139 -3.57 -12.14 10.13
CA VAL A 139 -3.62 -11.65 11.51
C VAL A 139 -2.20 -11.25 11.92
N ALA A 140 -2.00 -9.98 12.26
CA ALA A 140 -0.68 -9.41 12.50
C ALA A 140 -0.68 -8.43 13.68
N PRO A 141 -0.76 -8.93 14.93
CA PRO A 141 -0.51 -8.09 16.09
C PRO A 141 0.97 -7.70 16.14
N ARG A 142 1.27 -6.44 16.53
CA ARG A 142 2.65 -5.96 16.66
C ARG A 142 2.76 -4.89 17.72
N VAL A 143 3.90 -4.86 18.38
CA VAL A 143 4.28 -3.77 19.27
C VAL A 143 5.14 -2.79 18.49
N ALA A 144 4.82 -1.51 18.64
CA ALA A 144 5.63 -0.43 18.09
C ALA A 144 6.32 0.32 19.25
N ILE A 145 7.62 0.49 19.11
CA ILE A 145 8.50 1.14 20.04
C ILE A 145 8.99 2.43 19.36
N PRO A 146 8.56 3.61 19.79
CA PRO A 146 9.09 4.87 19.30
C PRO A 146 10.52 5.05 19.80
N LEU A 147 11.49 4.99 18.90
CA LEU A 147 12.91 5.25 19.22
C LEU A 147 13.17 6.76 19.31
N THR A 148 12.48 7.54 18.48
CA THR A 148 12.41 9.00 18.53
C THR A 148 10.98 9.45 18.17
N SER A 149 10.72 10.75 18.13
CA SER A 149 9.44 11.30 17.65
C SER A 149 9.13 10.96 16.19
N ARG A 150 10.14 10.58 15.40
CA ARG A 150 10.04 10.33 13.95
C ARG A 150 10.46 8.90 13.56
N LEU A 151 11.26 8.23 14.38
CA LEU A 151 11.76 6.88 14.13
C LEU A 151 11.03 5.87 15.02
N ARG A 152 10.55 4.79 14.43
CA ARG A 152 9.78 3.74 15.09
C ARG A 152 10.27 2.36 14.69
N PHE A 153 10.46 1.50 15.66
CA PHE A 153 10.66 0.07 15.47
C PHE A 153 9.34 -0.67 15.73
N THR A 154 9.05 -1.70 14.96
CA THR A 154 7.86 -2.55 15.13
C THR A 154 8.26 -4.02 15.09
N VAL A 155 7.65 -4.85 15.93
CA VAL A 155 7.86 -6.30 15.91
C VAL A 155 6.58 -7.02 16.34
N GLY A 156 6.31 -8.17 15.75
CA GLY A 156 5.17 -9.00 16.14
C GLY A 156 5.04 -10.28 15.30
N PRO A 157 4.22 -11.22 15.77
CA PRO A 157 3.87 -12.41 15.00
C PRO A 157 3.04 -12.05 13.77
N LEU A 158 3.03 -12.98 12.82
CA LEU A 158 2.34 -12.87 11.55
C LEU A 158 1.76 -14.22 11.20
N LEU A 159 0.43 -14.29 11.04
CA LEU A 159 -0.28 -15.46 10.55
C LEU A 159 -0.91 -15.11 9.22
N LYS A 160 -0.65 -15.93 8.21
CA LYS A 160 -1.28 -15.80 6.89
C LYS A 160 -1.85 -17.16 6.47
N TYR A 161 -3.00 -17.11 5.82
CA TYR A 161 -3.58 -18.21 5.11
C TYR A 161 -4.04 -17.75 3.74
N ALA A 162 -3.71 -18.50 2.70
CA ALA A 162 -4.11 -18.22 1.34
C ALA A 162 -4.85 -19.42 0.76
N HIS A 163 -5.98 -19.19 0.10
CA HIS A 163 -6.69 -20.16 -0.70
C HIS A 163 -6.66 -19.74 -2.17
N THR A 164 -6.01 -20.56 -3.02
CA THR A 164 -5.87 -20.30 -4.45
C THR A 164 -6.49 -21.46 -5.23
N PRO A 165 -7.72 -21.34 -5.75
CA PRO A 165 -8.32 -22.37 -6.60
C PRO A 165 -7.48 -22.56 -7.87
N GLY A 166 -7.34 -23.80 -8.31
CA GLY A 166 -6.68 -24.16 -9.56
C GLY A 166 -7.61 -23.92 -10.75
N ASP A 167 -7.70 -22.67 -11.21
CA ASP A 167 -8.57 -22.32 -12.35
C ASP A 167 -7.96 -22.83 -13.67
N PRO A 168 -8.64 -23.78 -14.38
CA PRO A 168 -8.14 -24.31 -15.64
C PRO A 168 -7.94 -23.21 -16.69
N GLY A 169 -6.87 -23.33 -17.49
CA GLY A 169 -6.55 -22.39 -18.56
C GLY A 169 -5.81 -21.14 -18.12
N THR A 170 -5.55 -20.97 -16.81
CA THR A 170 -4.71 -19.87 -16.33
C THR A 170 -3.23 -20.23 -16.38
N VAL A 171 -2.36 -19.22 -16.51
CA VAL A 171 -0.89 -19.40 -16.48
C VAL A 171 -0.47 -20.11 -15.21
N LEU A 172 -1.05 -19.77 -14.07
CA LEU A 172 -0.75 -20.43 -12.79
C LEU A 172 -1.01 -21.95 -12.86
N ALA A 173 -2.12 -22.38 -13.47
CA ALA A 173 -2.48 -23.79 -13.56
C ALA A 173 -1.69 -24.53 -14.67
N THR A 174 -1.37 -23.87 -15.78
CA THR A 174 -0.75 -24.50 -16.95
C THR A 174 0.78 -24.58 -16.89
N THR A 175 1.43 -23.68 -16.14
CA THR A 175 2.89 -23.64 -16.00
C THR A 175 3.38 -24.19 -14.66
N GLY A 176 2.45 -24.57 -13.75
CA GLY A 176 2.75 -25.15 -12.44
C GLY A 176 3.07 -26.65 -12.46
N PRO A 177 3.16 -27.29 -11.26
CA PRO A 177 2.67 -26.78 -9.98
C PRO A 177 3.63 -25.78 -9.31
N TYR A 178 3.06 -24.71 -8.76
CA TYR A 178 3.82 -23.74 -7.96
C TYR A 178 3.64 -24.02 -6.47
N TYR A 179 4.75 -23.97 -5.72
CA TYR A 179 4.71 -24.09 -4.26
C TYR A 179 3.87 -22.98 -3.64
N GLY A 180 2.95 -23.34 -2.78
CA GLY A 180 1.98 -22.43 -2.18
C GLY A 180 0.66 -22.25 -2.96
N ALA A 181 0.46 -22.98 -4.08
CA ALA A 181 -0.84 -23.03 -4.75
C ALA A 181 -1.81 -23.95 -3.97
N GLY A 182 -3.12 -23.69 -4.09
CA GLY A 182 -4.14 -24.33 -3.28
C GLY A 182 -4.27 -23.65 -1.91
N ASP A 183 -4.44 -24.45 -0.88
CA ASP A 183 -4.46 -24.00 0.51
C ASP A 183 -3.04 -23.87 1.05
N PHE A 184 -2.71 -22.73 1.64
CA PHE A 184 -1.39 -22.49 2.19
C PHE A 184 -1.43 -21.59 3.42
N GLY A 185 -1.12 -22.19 4.57
CA GLY A 185 -1.00 -21.51 5.85
C GLY A 185 0.46 -21.32 6.25
N GLN A 186 0.78 -20.16 6.80
CA GLN A 186 2.12 -19.82 7.27
C GLN A 186 2.08 -18.96 8.54
N VAL A 187 3.01 -19.26 9.44
CA VAL A 187 3.23 -18.52 10.67
C VAL A 187 4.63 -17.91 10.62
N GLY A 188 4.76 -16.67 11.04
CA GLY A 188 6.06 -15.99 11.01
C GLY A 188 6.17 -14.87 12.02
N VAL A 189 7.29 -14.18 11.94
CA VAL A 189 7.57 -12.96 12.68
C VAL A 189 7.88 -11.84 11.69
N ARG A 190 7.36 -10.67 11.95
CA ARG A 190 7.62 -9.44 11.20
C ARG A 190 8.30 -8.42 12.10
N ALA A 191 9.38 -7.83 11.60
CA ALA A 191 10.03 -6.68 12.21
C ALA A 191 10.11 -5.54 11.21
N GLY A 192 10.00 -4.29 11.66
CA GLY A 192 10.04 -3.12 10.78
C GLY A 192 10.68 -1.92 11.45
N LEU A 193 11.36 -1.11 10.65
CA LEU A 193 11.89 0.19 11.02
C LEU A 193 11.29 1.25 10.10
N GLU A 194 10.80 2.35 10.66
CA GLU A 194 10.16 3.43 9.91
C GLU A 194 10.61 4.78 10.43
N LEU A 195 11.14 5.61 9.53
CA LEU A 195 11.40 7.03 9.73
C LEU A 195 10.41 7.83 8.88
N ASP A 196 9.66 8.73 9.50
CA ASP A 196 8.72 9.60 8.78
C ASP A 196 8.84 11.04 9.26
N THR A 197 9.33 11.89 8.36
CA THR A 197 9.49 13.32 8.56
C THR A 197 8.60 14.14 7.63
N ARG A 198 7.71 13.49 6.86
CA ARG A 198 6.83 14.17 5.90
C ARG A 198 5.93 15.18 6.60
N ASP A 199 5.72 16.30 5.93
CA ASP A 199 4.77 17.34 6.36
C ASP A 199 3.32 16.85 6.26
N HIS A 200 3.03 15.98 5.30
CA HIS A 200 1.70 15.40 5.07
C HIS A 200 1.80 13.98 4.51
N THR A 201 0.83 13.11 4.84
CA THR A 201 0.87 11.70 4.39
C THR A 201 0.25 11.45 3.03
N ALA A 202 -0.89 12.09 2.72
CA ALA A 202 -1.63 11.87 1.48
C ALA A 202 -1.02 12.65 0.30
N ALA A 203 -0.53 13.86 0.55
CA ALA A 203 0.07 14.73 -0.46
C ALA A 203 1.29 15.44 0.13
N PRO A 204 2.38 14.72 0.41
CA PRO A 204 3.59 15.31 0.96
C PRO A 204 4.25 16.26 -0.02
N ALA A 205 4.79 17.35 0.51
CA ALA A 205 5.58 18.31 -0.24
C ALA A 205 7.00 18.47 0.30
N ARG A 206 7.21 18.11 1.56
CA ARG A 206 8.53 18.19 2.22
C ARG A 206 8.75 17.00 3.11
N GLY A 207 10.00 16.63 3.30
CA GLY A 207 10.41 15.59 4.24
C GLY A 207 10.81 14.29 3.55
N VAL A 208 11.07 13.29 4.38
CA VAL A 208 11.57 11.97 3.98
C VAL A 208 10.73 10.90 4.67
N HIS A 209 10.47 9.83 3.97
CA HIS A 209 9.92 8.61 4.53
C HIS A 209 10.82 7.43 4.17
N LEU A 210 11.31 6.72 5.17
CA LEU A 210 12.08 5.49 5.02
C LEU A 210 11.34 4.37 5.72
N SER A 211 11.24 3.22 5.08
CA SER A 211 10.63 2.01 5.63
C SER A 211 11.46 0.80 5.29
N MET A 212 11.76 -0.03 6.29
CA MET A 212 12.38 -1.34 6.11
C MET A 212 11.56 -2.38 6.87
N VAL A 213 11.27 -3.50 6.23
CA VAL A 213 10.49 -4.60 6.83
C VAL A 213 11.16 -5.91 6.52
N GLY A 214 11.41 -6.71 7.56
CA GLY A 214 11.82 -8.10 7.47
C GLY A 214 10.71 -9.03 7.95
N GLN A 215 10.57 -10.19 7.30
CA GLN A 215 9.66 -11.25 7.71
C GLN A 215 10.40 -12.57 7.65
N GLY A 216 10.19 -13.43 8.65
CA GLY A 216 10.75 -14.76 8.70
C GLY A 216 9.67 -15.78 9.03
N TYR A 217 9.66 -16.87 8.29
CA TYR A 217 8.69 -17.95 8.42
C TYR A 217 9.44 -19.25 8.67
N PRO A 218 9.32 -19.86 9.86
CA PRO A 218 9.84 -21.20 10.14
C PRO A 218 9.04 -22.25 9.35
N ALA A 219 9.59 -23.47 9.30
CA ALA A 219 8.92 -24.63 8.71
C ALA A 219 7.78 -25.12 9.62
N VAL A 220 6.68 -24.38 9.63
CA VAL A 220 5.48 -24.63 10.45
C VAL A 220 4.25 -24.44 9.58
N TRP A 221 3.19 -25.21 9.85
CA TRP A 221 1.96 -25.30 9.10
C TRP A 221 2.26 -25.88 7.70
N ASP A 222 1.96 -25.19 6.59
CA ASP A 222 2.22 -25.67 5.23
C ASP A 222 3.59 -25.24 4.67
N ALA A 223 4.35 -24.46 5.44
CA ALA A 223 5.72 -24.11 5.09
C ALA A 223 6.67 -25.30 5.32
N VAL A 224 7.01 -26.05 4.27
CA VAL A 224 7.87 -27.25 4.34
C VAL A 224 9.31 -26.90 4.71
N HIS A 225 9.81 -25.75 4.28
CA HIS A 225 11.13 -25.22 4.59
C HIS A 225 11.04 -23.77 5.05
N PRO A 226 11.96 -23.32 5.90
CA PRO A 226 11.97 -21.91 6.32
C PRO A 226 12.26 -21.00 5.13
N PHE A 227 11.61 -19.85 5.14
CA PHE A 227 11.85 -18.79 4.18
C PHE A 227 11.71 -17.41 4.83
N GLY A 228 12.14 -16.39 4.12
CA GLY A 228 12.02 -15.03 4.61
C GLY A 228 12.05 -14.00 3.49
N SER A 229 11.63 -12.81 3.85
CA SER A 229 11.67 -11.65 2.96
C SER A 229 12.21 -10.41 3.67
N VAL A 230 12.83 -9.54 2.89
CA VAL A 230 13.19 -8.18 3.31
C VAL A 230 12.74 -7.21 2.22
N SER A 231 12.15 -6.10 2.63
CA SER A 231 11.81 -5.00 1.75
C SER A 231 12.27 -3.68 2.35
N ALA A 232 12.68 -2.75 1.49
CA ALA A 232 13.04 -1.40 1.90
C ALA A 232 12.50 -0.40 0.87
N GLU A 233 12.08 0.76 1.34
CA GLU A 233 11.58 1.86 0.53
C GLU A 233 12.04 3.20 1.12
N ALA A 234 12.42 4.12 0.25
CA ALA A 234 12.76 5.48 0.58
C ALA A 234 11.99 6.44 -0.33
N SER A 235 11.42 7.48 0.23
CA SER A 235 10.86 8.60 -0.55
C SER A 235 11.27 9.94 0.04
N THR A 236 11.43 10.94 -0.83
CA THR A 236 11.74 12.32 -0.44
C THR A 236 10.95 13.31 -1.27
N TYR A 237 10.69 14.47 -0.69
CA TYR A 237 9.85 15.51 -1.26
C TYR A 237 10.52 16.86 -1.11
N LEU A 238 10.74 17.52 -2.25
CA LEU A 238 11.41 18.80 -2.35
C LEU A 238 10.48 19.81 -2.99
N SER A 239 10.12 20.86 -2.28
CA SER A 239 9.19 21.88 -2.77
C SER A 239 9.81 23.25 -2.87
N ALA A 240 9.39 23.97 -3.91
CA ALA A 240 9.60 25.39 -4.06
C ALA A 240 8.34 26.17 -3.62
N GLY A 241 8.57 27.33 -2.98
CA GLY A 241 7.51 28.21 -2.49
C GLY A 241 6.93 27.80 -1.14
N ASP A 242 6.24 28.75 -0.51
CA ASP A 242 5.44 28.54 0.70
C ASP A 242 4.16 29.39 0.60
N PRO A 243 2.99 28.78 0.37
CA PRO A 243 2.74 27.34 0.16
C PRO A 243 3.38 26.81 -1.14
N PRO A 244 3.63 25.48 -1.18
CA PRO A 244 4.33 24.85 -2.30
C PRO A 244 3.66 25.09 -3.65
N SER A 245 4.41 25.65 -4.62
CA SER A 245 3.98 25.81 -6.01
C SER A 245 4.45 24.70 -6.93
N ALA A 246 5.59 24.09 -6.60
CA ALA A 246 6.14 22.91 -7.26
C ALA A 246 6.68 21.93 -6.22
N THR A 247 6.51 20.63 -6.46
CA THR A 247 7.05 19.55 -5.61
C THR A 247 7.67 18.50 -6.49
N LEU A 248 8.96 18.24 -6.30
CA LEU A 248 9.63 17.05 -6.83
C LEU A 248 9.53 15.94 -5.79
N ALA A 249 8.85 14.88 -6.13
CA ALA A 249 8.73 13.67 -5.32
C ALA A 249 9.55 12.54 -5.94
N LEU A 250 10.44 11.94 -5.17
CA LEU A 250 11.31 10.83 -5.56
C LEU A 250 11.06 9.65 -4.65
N ARG A 251 10.99 8.45 -5.21
CA ARG A 251 10.84 7.20 -4.47
C ARG A 251 11.72 6.12 -5.09
N ALA A 252 12.34 5.31 -4.24
CA ALA A 252 13.02 4.09 -4.63
C ALA A 252 12.68 2.99 -3.64
N GLY A 253 12.53 1.76 -4.12
CA GLY A 253 12.24 0.63 -3.27
C GLY A 253 12.71 -0.68 -3.88
N GLY A 254 12.76 -1.69 -3.04
CA GLY A 254 13.12 -3.04 -3.46
C GLY A 254 12.82 -4.06 -2.39
N ALA A 255 12.86 -5.32 -2.82
CA ALA A 255 12.64 -6.46 -1.94
C ALA A 255 13.50 -7.66 -2.39
N ALA A 256 13.73 -8.56 -1.45
CA ALA A 256 14.38 -9.83 -1.71
C ALA A 256 13.76 -10.93 -0.85
N VAL A 257 13.71 -12.15 -1.39
CA VAL A 257 13.26 -13.34 -0.69
C VAL A 257 14.32 -14.42 -0.69
N SER A 258 14.34 -15.24 0.35
CA SER A 258 15.29 -16.36 0.53
C SER A 258 14.56 -17.61 1.03
N GLY A 259 15.16 -18.77 0.83
CA GLY A 259 14.57 -20.07 1.20
C GLY A 259 13.60 -20.61 0.14
N THR A 260 12.73 -21.56 0.51
CA THR A 260 11.69 -22.12 -0.35
C THR A 260 10.42 -21.27 -0.22
N VAL A 261 10.26 -20.35 -1.16
CA VAL A 261 9.24 -19.27 -1.08
C VAL A 261 7.99 -19.69 -1.85
N PRO A 262 6.79 -19.65 -1.24
CA PRO A 262 5.56 -19.86 -2.00
C PRO A 262 5.35 -18.73 -3.02
N PHE A 263 4.72 -19.06 -4.15
CA PHE A 263 4.65 -18.15 -5.31
C PHE A 263 4.06 -16.78 -4.95
N GLN A 264 3.07 -16.72 -4.07
CA GLN A 264 2.45 -15.46 -3.64
C GLN A 264 3.35 -14.57 -2.76
N GLU A 265 4.46 -15.09 -2.24
CA GLU A 265 5.44 -14.34 -1.44
C GLU A 265 6.70 -13.97 -2.25
N LEU A 266 6.74 -14.26 -3.56
CA LEU A 266 7.79 -13.75 -4.44
C LEU A 266 7.76 -12.21 -4.51
N VAL A 267 8.81 -11.63 -5.01
CA VAL A 267 8.85 -10.19 -5.25
C VAL A 267 8.18 -9.87 -6.57
N TYR A 268 7.19 -8.99 -6.53
CA TYR A 268 6.44 -8.57 -7.70
C TYR A 268 6.70 -7.10 -8.04
N VAL A 269 6.87 -6.85 -9.35
CA VAL A 269 7.00 -5.50 -9.91
C VAL A 269 5.98 -5.33 -11.04
N GLY A 270 5.37 -4.17 -11.12
CA GLY A 270 4.27 -3.82 -12.02
C GLY A 270 3.05 -3.36 -11.25
N GLY A 271 2.19 -2.64 -11.94
CA GLY A 271 0.94 -2.12 -11.38
C GLY A 271 1.05 -0.78 -10.68
N GLY A 272 -0.04 -0.41 -10.09
CA GLY A 272 -0.24 0.90 -9.51
C GLY A 272 0.61 1.21 -8.29
N THR A 273 1.32 0.24 -7.72
CA THR A 273 2.14 0.41 -6.51
C THR A 273 3.64 0.48 -6.78
N THR A 274 4.11 0.01 -7.95
CA THR A 274 5.55 -0.01 -8.30
C THR A 274 5.84 0.65 -9.62
N VAL A 275 5.38 0.09 -10.77
CA VAL A 275 5.59 0.65 -12.11
C VAL A 275 4.24 0.78 -12.80
N ARG A 276 3.69 1.99 -12.79
CA ARG A 276 2.41 2.32 -13.45
C ARG A 276 2.50 2.05 -14.95
N GLY A 277 1.36 1.72 -15.58
CA GLY A 277 1.34 1.37 -17.03
C GLY A 277 1.61 -0.11 -17.30
N TYR A 278 2.14 -0.87 -16.34
CA TYR A 278 2.15 -2.34 -16.37
C TYR A 278 0.99 -2.91 -15.54
N ALA A 279 0.64 -4.18 -15.78
CA ALA A 279 -0.36 -4.87 -14.99
C ALA A 279 0.13 -5.08 -13.53
N GLU A 280 -0.80 -5.25 -12.60
CA GLU A 280 -0.45 -5.66 -11.24
C GLU A 280 0.30 -6.99 -11.29
N GLN A 281 1.38 -7.09 -10.50
CA GLN A 281 2.18 -8.32 -10.38
C GLN A 281 2.75 -8.83 -11.71
N ARG A 282 3.05 -7.92 -12.66
CA ARG A 282 3.46 -8.24 -14.02
C ARG A 282 4.76 -9.04 -14.11
N PHE A 283 5.72 -8.77 -13.26
CA PHE A 283 7.01 -9.44 -13.20
C PHE A 283 7.24 -10.02 -11.82
N ALA A 284 7.60 -11.30 -11.75
CA ALA A 284 7.83 -12.03 -10.50
C ALA A 284 9.28 -12.49 -10.40
N GLY A 285 9.91 -12.29 -9.25
CA GLY A 285 11.30 -12.70 -9.05
C GLY A 285 11.63 -12.98 -7.59
N ARG A 286 12.87 -13.39 -7.34
CA ARG A 286 13.40 -13.55 -5.98
C ARG A 286 13.91 -12.24 -5.39
N ARG A 287 14.22 -11.26 -6.27
CA ARG A 287 14.60 -9.89 -5.91
C ARG A 287 13.89 -8.96 -6.88
N GLY A 288 13.61 -7.76 -6.44
CA GLY A 288 13.04 -6.73 -7.29
C GLY A 288 13.42 -5.35 -6.80
N ALA A 289 13.48 -4.40 -7.72
CA ALA A 289 13.67 -3.00 -7.40
C ALA A 289 12.85 -2.11 -8.32
N TYR A 290 12.48 -0.94 -7.84
CA TYR A 290 11.76 0.07 -8.59
C TYR A 290 12.15 1.49 -8.15
N GLY A 291 11.92 2.45 -9.05
CA GLY A 291 12.07 3.87 -8.79
C GLY A 291 10.95 4.66 -9.43
N ASN A 292 10.54 5.74 -8.78
CA ASN A 292 9.45 6.61 -9.22
C ASN A 292 9.84 8.07 -9.06
N VAL A 293 9.46 8.88 -10.02
CA VAL A 293 9.62 10.34 -10.00
C VAL A 293 8.30 10.98 -10.33
N GLU A 294 7.89 11.98 -9.55
CA GLU A 294 6.75 12.85 -9.87
C GLU A 294 7.16 14.33 -9.71
N LEU A 295 6.87 15.12 -10.73
CA LEU A 295 6.95 16.58 -10.66
C LEU A 295 5.53 17.13 -10.60
N ARG A 296 5.12 17.63 -9.44
CA ARG A 296 3.77 18.13 -9.14
C ARG A 296 3.81 19.66 -9.16
N LEU A 297 2.95 20.27 -9.97
CA LEU A 297 2.88 21.72 -10.16
C LEU A 297 1.49 22.23 -9.78
N LEU A 298 1.45 23.30 -9.02
CA LEU A 298 0.22 24.06 -8.77
C LEU A 298 -0.10 24.89 -10.02
N ALA A 299 -1.27 24.65 -10.63
CA ALA A 299 -1.72 25.40 -11.79
C ALA A 299 -2.60 26.60 -11.39
N GLY A 300 -3.34 26.48 -10.29
CA GLY A 300 -4.21 27.55 -9.84
C GLY A 300 -4.89 27.28 -8.50
N ARG A 301 -5.40 28.36 -7.91
CA ARG A 301 -6.22 28.32 -6.69
C ARG A 301 -7.62 28.76 -7.03
N LEU A 302 -8.57 27.85 -6.91
CA LEU A 302 -9.99 28.07 -7.17
C LEU A 302 -10.73 28.23 -5.84
N PRO A 303 -11.92 28.83 -5.81
CA PRO A 303 -12.68 29.02 -4.56
C PRO A 303 -12.93 27.73 -3.76
N PHE A 304 -12.98 26.58 -4.44
CA PHE A 304 -13.24 25.28 -3.83
C PHE A 304 -11.99 24.44 -3.57
N GLY A 305 -10.79 24.88 -4.00
CA GLY A 305 -9.56 24.13 -3.75
C GLY A 305 -8.40 24.47 -4.69
N ASP A 306 -7.26 23.89 -4.42
CA ASP A 306 -6.05 24.02 -5.23
C ASP A 306 -6.06 22.95 -6.34
N VAL A 307 -5.78 23.36 -7.58
CA VAL A 307 -5.69 22.48 -8.75
C VAL A 307 -4.29 22.50 -9.34
N GLY A 308 -3.86 21.37 -9.87
CA GLY A 308 -2.56 21.29 -10.50
C GLY A 308 -2.42 20.12 -11.46
N ILE A 309 -1.24 20.05 -12.05
CA ILE A 309 -0.83 19.01 -12.98
C ILE A 309 0.39 18.28 -12.39
N PHE A 310 0.68 17.09 -12.87
CA PHE A 310 1.92 16.42 -12.56
C PHE A 310 2.39 15.52 -13.70
N GLY A 311 3.72 15.45 -13.87
CA GLY A 311 4.39 14.45 -14.70
C GLY A 311 4.89 13.31 -13.83
N LEU A 312 5.00 12.11 -14.41
CA LEU A 312 5.49 10.92 -13.73
C LEU A 312 6.40 10.08 -14.63
N ALA A 313 7.37 9.43 -14.01
CA ALA A 313 8.20 8.41 -14.63
C ALA A 313 8.48 7.29 -13.62
N ASP A 314 8.30 6.06 -14.04
CA ASP A 314 8.49 4.87 -13.23
C ASP A 314 9.43 3.89 -13.93
N VAL A 315 10.23 3.17 -13.16
CA VAL A 315 11.11 2.12 -13.66
C VAL A 315 11.19 0.98 -12.65
N GLY A 316 11.34 -0.25 -13.11
CA GLY A 316 11.53 -1.39 -12.23
C GLY A 316 11.97 -2.66 -12.96
N ARG A 317 12.46 -3.63 -12.18
CA ARG A 317 12.84 -4.96 -12.67
C ARG A 317 12.82 -5.99 -11.56
N VAL A 318 12.81 -7.25 -11.95
CA VAL A 318 13.02 -8.38 -11.04
C VAL A 318 14.25 -9.18 -11.45
N TRP A 319 14.73 -10.02 -10.54
CA TRP A 319 15.84 -10.95 -10.78
C TRP A 319 15.47 -12.35 -10.28
N ILE A 320 15.80 -13.34 -11.11
CA ILE A 320 15.81 -14.76 -10.75
C ILE A 320 17.16 -15.39 -11.12
N PRO A 321 17.65 -16.41 -10.39
CA PRO A 321 18.96 -17.01 -10.65
C PRO A 321 19.12 -17.60 -12.05
N ALA A 322 18.03 -18.05 -12.68
CA ALA A 322 18.05 -18.73 -13.98
C ALA A 322 17.95 -17.77 -15.19
N GLU A 323 17.87 -16.45 -14.96
CA GLU A 323 17.67 -15.47 -16.04
C GLU A 323 18.75 -14.39 -16.00
N SER A 324 19.40 -14.17 -17.15
CA SER A 324 20.43 -13.15 -17.33
C SER A 324 19.90 -11.83 -17.95
N SER A 325 18.62 -11.53 -17.79
CA SER A 325 18.03 -10.31 -18.35
C SER A 325 18.55 -9.05 -17.67
N ASP A 326 18.98 -8.07 -18.44
CA ASP A 326 19.37 -6.72 -17.94
C ASP A 326 18.28 -5.67 -18.17
N ARG A 327 17.11 -6.10 -18.61
CA ARG A 327 16.02 -5.20 -19.00
C ARG A 327 15.41 -4.52 -17.78
N TRP A 328 15.30 -3.20 -17.87
CA TRP A 328 14.47 -2.38 -16.99
C TRP A 328 13.15 -2.05 -17.69
N HIS A 329 12.05 -2.18 -16.97
CA HIS A 329 10.70 -1.88 -17.44
C HIS A 329 10.34 -0.47 -17.03
N ALA A 330 10.16 0.41 -18.01
CA ALA A 330 9.90 1.82 -17.77
C ALA A 330 8.49 2.22 -18.23
N ALA A 331 7.93 3.20 -17.57
CA ALA A 331 6.70 3.86 -17.95
C ALA A 331 6.78 5.35 -17.64
N ALA A 332 6.04 6.16 -18.40
CA ALA A 332 5.94 7.60 -18.18
C ALA A 332 4.50 8.06 -18.39
N GLY A 333 4.19 9.24 -17.87
CA GLY A 333 2.84 9.78 -18.01
C GLY A 333 2.66 11.09 -17.27
N GLY A 334 1.42 11.38 -16.93
CA GLY A 334 1.06 12.58 -16.19
C GLY A 334 -0.39 12.56 -15.74
N GLY A 335 -0.78 13.60 -15.06
CA GLY A 335 -2.13 13.67 -14.52
C GLY A 335 -2.49 15.05 -13.98
N LEU A 336 -3.68 15.08 -13.42
CA LEU A 336 -4.26 16.24 -12.76
C LEU A 336 -4.49 15.93 -11.29
N TRP A 337 -4.47 16.94 -10.46
CA TRP A 337 -4.83 16.81 -9.05
C TRP A 337 -5.67 17.99 -8.57
N LEU A 338 -6.50 17.72 -7.58
CA LEU A 338 -7.36 18.68 -6.89
C LEU A 338 -7.23 18.46 -5.37
N ALA A 339 -6.78 19.47 -4.62
CA ALA A 339 -6.83 19.49 -3.17
C ALA A 339 -8.09 20.24 -2.72
N TRP A 340 -9.16 19.52 -2.42
CA TRP A 340 -10.45 20.06 -2.04
C TRP A 340 -10.36 20.89 -0.76
N GLN A 341 -11.02 22.05 -0.71
CA GLN A 341 -10.97 23.00 0.41
C GLN A 341 -9.55 23.45 0.79
N HIS A 342 -8.62 23.48 -0.16
CA HIS A 342 -7.19 23.78 0.05
C HIS A 342 -6.50 22.84 1.06
N ARG A 343 -7.08 21.66 1.30
CA ARG A 343 -6.59 20.67 2.25
C ARG A 343 -5.88 19.52 1.54
N ARG A 344 -4.61 19.34 1.80
CA ARG A 344 -3.81 18.27 1.19
C ARG A 344 -4.31 16.87 1.53
N VAL A 345 -4.98 16.69 2.69
CA VAL A 345 -5.62 15.41 3.05
C VAL A 345 -6.75 15.05 2.08
N ASN A 346 -7.37 16.04 1.47
CA ASN A 346 -8.47 15.87 0.52
C ASN A 346 -8.00 15.97 -0.94
N THR A 347 -6.75 15.58 -1.22
CA THR A 347 -6.23 15.56 -2.58
C THR A 347 -6.80 14.37 -3.33
N LEU A 348 -7.37 14.62 -4.51
CA LEU A 348 -7.72 13.62 -5.52
C LEU A 348 -6.76 13.76 -6.69
N SER A 349 -6.24 12.65 -7.19
CA SER A 349 -5.39 12.64 -8.39
C SER A 349 -5.90 11.67 -9.45
N ILE A 350 -5.78 12.09 -10.70
CA ILE A 350 -6.08 11.27 -11.89
C ILE A 350 -4.82 11.26 -12.74
N ALA A 351 -4.30 10.08 -13.03
CA ALA A 351 -3.08 9.89 -13.82
C ALA A 351 -3.31 8.93 -14.98
N ALA A 352 -2.65 9.19 -16.10
CA ALA A 352 -2.44 8.24 -17.17
C ALA A 352 -0.94 7.90 -17.24
N ALA A 353 -0.62 6.61 -17.28
CA ALA A 353 0.75 6.12 -17.42
C ALA A 353 0.82 5.15 -18.61
N ARG A 354 1.84 5.30 -19.45
CA ARG A 354 2.07 4.47 -20.62
C ARG A 354 3.37 3.69 -20.47
N SER A 355 3.27 2.40 -20.70
CA SER A 355 4.39 1.48 -20.87
C SER A 355 4.40 0.93 -22.30
N PRO A 356 5.39 0.14 -22.73
CA PRO A 356 5.34 -0.60 -24.00
C PRO A 356 4.16 -1.58 -24.09
N GLU A 357 3.59 -2.04 -22.96
CA GLU A 357 2.52 -3.04 -22.96
C GLU A 357 1.13 -2.41 -23.01
N ARG A 358 0.90 -1.32 -22.25
CA ARG A 358 -0.43 -0.68 -22.20
C ARG A 358 -0.38 0.76 -21.72
N THR A 359 -1.49 1.49 -21.94
CA THR A 359 -1.80 2.73 -21.24
C THR A 359 -2.79 2.42 -20.10
N ALA A 360 -2.53 2.93 -18.92
CA ALA A 360 -3.32 2.67 -17.73
C ALA A 360 -3.73 3.97 -17.06
N ILE A 361 -4.99 4.07 -16.63
CA ILE A 361 -5.54 5.22 -15.91
C ILE A 361 -5.74 4.85 -14.45
N TYR A 362 -5.37 5.77 -13.57
CA TYR A 362 -5.49 5.61 -12.12
C TYR A 362 -6.23 6.80 -11.53
N VAL A 363 -7.17 6.54 -10.62
CA VAL A 363 -7.84 7.57 -9.82
C VAL A 363 -7.61 7.24 -8.36
N ARG A 364 -7.06 8.20 -7.60
CA ARG A 364 -6.64 7.99 -6.21
C ARG A 364 -6.95 9.18 -5.33
N ILE A 365 -7.13 8.90 -4.06
CA ILE A 365 -7.01 9.92 -3.01
C ILE A 365 -5.52 10.03 -2.65
N GLY A 366 -4.98 11.24 -2.67
CA GLY A 366 -3.55 11.51 -2.56
C GLY A 366 -2.79 11.28 -3.87
N PHE A 367 -1.49 11.13 -3.74
CA PHE A 367 -0.58 10.71 -4.81
C PHE A 367 -0.15 9.24 -4.62
N MET A 368 0.67 8.71 -5.52
CA MET A 368 1.14 7.34 -5.42
C MET A 368 2.02 7.12 -4.19
N PHE A 369 2.80 8.12 -3.82
CA PHE A 369 3.72 8.12 -2.67
C PHE A 369 3.93 9.51 -2.10
#